data_23d2d54c3f214e2374205b5426bb3611
#
_entry.id   23d2d54c3f214e2374205b5426bb3611
#
_cell.length_a   1.000
_cell.length_b   1.000
_cell.length_c   1.000
_cell.angle_alpha   90.00
_cell.angle_beta   90.00
_cell.angle_gamma   90.00
#
_symmetry.space_group_name_H-M   'P 1'
#
loop_
_entity.id
_entity.type
_entity.pdbx_description
1 polymer ?
#
loop_
_entity_poly.entity_id
_entity_poly.type
_entity_poly.pdbx_seq_one_letter_code
_entity_poly.pdbx_strand_id
1 'polypeptide(L)'
;NGALVLASDLIAEEATNIGREIETLQSDVVLVDTPGQMELFAFRASGPYIANELTQDQKAIVYLFDSVFSFNPLNYVSNMFLASAVYNRFFFPQLHVLSKFDLLPPEDAERIVEWSIDPEILEAVIEEQLDGTRMLLSRDMVHVIQQLGLDFQLVPVSARTNQGIIELNSALERILVGGEKFTM
;
A
#
# COMPACT_ATOMS: atom_id res chain seq x y z
N ASN A 1 12.79 19.64 -9.71
CA ASN A 1 11.65 19.50 -8.77
C ASN A 1 10.47 20.45 -9.08
N GLY A 2 10.69 21.68 -9.59
CA GLY A 2 9.60 22.63 -9.88
C GLY A 2 8.61 22.13 -10.95
N ALA A 3 9.07 21.47 -12.00
CA ALA A 3 8.23 20.97 -13.09
C ALA A 3 7.26 19.87 -12.62
N LEU A 4 7.70 18.98 -11.75
CA LEU A 4 6.87 17.90 -11.19
C LEU A 4 5.81 18.44 -10.21
N VAL A 5 6.18 19.48 -9.46
CA VAL A 5 5.23 20.20 -8.59
C VAL A 5 4.14 20.85 -9.42
N LEU A 6 4.51 21.58 -10.46
CA LEU A 6 3.55 22.20 -11.38
C LEU A 6 2.65 21.16 -12.05
N ALA A 7 3.20 20.01 -12.45
CA ALA A 7 2.42 18.93 -13.02
C ALA A 7 1.35 18.39 -12.03
N SER A 8 1.71 18.20 -10.76
CA SER A 8 0.74 17.79 -9.73
C SER A 8 -0.37 18.81 -9.52
N ASP A 9 -0.03 20.10 -9.56
CA ASP A 9 -1.01 21.18 -9.40
C ASP A 9 -1.96 21.24 -10.62
N LEU A 10 -1.43 21.06 -11.85
CA LEU A 10 -2.23 20.97 -13.08
C LEU A 10 -3.17 19.75 -13.07
N ILE A 11 -2.69 18.60 -12.59
CA ILE A 11 -3.54 17.40 -12.45
C ILE A 11 -4.67 17.67 -11.45
N ALA A 12 -4.40 18.41 -10.37
CA ALA A 12 -5.44 18.77 -9.40
C ALA A 12 -6.52 19.69 -10.01
N GLU A 13 -6.13 20.61 -10.89
CA GLU A 13 -7.07 21.45 -11.64
C GLU A 13 -7.97 20.63 -12.58
N GLU A 14 -7.45 19.54 -13.15
CA GLU A 14 -8.19 18.66 -14.06
C GLU A 14 -8.92 17.51 -13.34
N ALA A 15 -8.74 17.33 -12.03
CA ALA A 15 -9.27 16.18 -11.28
C ALA A 15 -10.78 16.02 -11.44
N THR A 16 -11.54 17.10 -11.42
CA THR A 16 -13.01 17.08 -11.61
C THR A 16 -13.39 16.64 -13.03
N ASN A 17 -12.62 17.01 -14.05
CA ASN A 17 -12.86 16.60 -15.43
C ASN A 17 -12.55 15.11 -15.60
N ILE A 18 -11.44 14.64 -15.04
CA ILE A 18 -11.07 13.21 -15.01
C ILE A 18 -12.16 12.41 -14.28
N GLY A 19 -12.68 12.90 -13.16
CA GLY A 19 -13.77 12.26 -12.43
C GLY A 19 -15.02 12.08 -13.30
N ARG A 20 -15.43 13.09 -14.05
CA ARG A 20 -16.54 12.97 -15.00
C ARG A 20 -16.27 11.94 -16.11
N GLU A 21 -15.05 11.85 -16.60
CA GLU A 21 -14.68 10.83 -17.56
C GLU A 21 -14.77 9.42 -16.93
N ILE A 22 -14.30 9.25 -15.70
CA ILE A 22 -14.42 7.99 -14.95
C ILE A 22 -15.89 7.56 -14.82
N GLU A 23 -16.80 8.48 -14.50
CA GLU A 23 -18.26 8.21 -14.40
C GLU A 23 -18.86 7.71 -15.73
N THR A 24 -18.24 8.04 -16.87
CA THR A 24 -18.69 7.54 -18.18
C THR A 24 -18.20 6.12 -18.49
N LEU A 25 -17.22 5.62 -17.74
CA LEU A 25 -16.71 4.26 -17.91
C LEU A 25 -17.74 3.25 -17.37
N GLN A 26 -18.20 2.37 -18.23
CA GLN A 26 -19.08 1.25 -17.83
C GLN A 26 -18.21 0.10 -17.31
N SER A 27 -17.55 0.32 -16.16
CA SER A 27 -16.61 -0.63 -15.57
C SER A 27 -16.90 -0.80 -14.08
N ASP A 28 -16.88 -2.03 -13.59
CA ASP A 28 -17.09 -2.34 -12.18
C ASP A 28 -15.92 -1.84 -11.30
N VAL A 29 -14.72 -1.76 -11.87
CA VAL A 29 -13.50 -1.29 -11.18
C VAL A 29 -12.68 -0.41 -12.12
N VAL A 30 -12.22 0.71 -11.63
CA VAL A 30 -11.28 1.61 -12.31
C VAL A 30 -9.97 1.63 -11.54
N LEU A 31 -8.87 1.30 -12.22
CA LEU A 31 -7.53 1.39 -11.65
C LEU A 31 -6.91 2.74 -12.01
N VAL A 32 -6.48 3.48 -11.00
CA VAL A 32 -5.83 4.77 -11.16
C VAL A 32 -4.35 4.62 -10.78
N ASP A 33 -3.48 4.71 -11.78
CA ASP A 33 -2.03 4.75 -11.54
C ASP A 33 -1.62 6.17 -11.11
N THR A 34 -0.78 6.23 -10.07
CA THR A 34 -0.32 7.49 -9.49
C THR A 34 1.12 7.78 -9.87
N PRO A 35 1.56 9.07 -9.86
CA PRO A 35 2.96 9.38 -10.04
C PRO A 35 3.86 8.57 -9.12
N GLY A 36 4.90 7.93 -9.67
CA GLY A 36 5.78 7.01 -8.94
C GLY A 36 6.56 7.62 -7.78
N GLN A 37 6.59 8.94 -7.68
CA GLN A 37 7.17 9.65 -6.55
C GLN A 37 6.08 9.92 -5.50
N MET A 38 6.04 9.09 -4.48
CA MET A 38 5.06 9.16 -3.38
C MET A 38 5.02 10.55 -2.72
N GLU A 39 6.16 11.22 -2.61
CA GLU A 39 6.27 12.57 -2.05
C GLU A 39 5.42 13.60 -2.81
N LEU A 40 5.27 13.43 -4.11
CA LEU A 40 4.53 14.35 -4.97
C LEU A 40 3.02 14.10 -4.93
N PHE A 41 2.62 12.87 -4.71
CA PHE A 41 1.21 12.51 -4.65
C PHE A 41 0.71 12.40 -3.21
N ALA A 42 1.25 11.49 -2.41
CA ALA A 42 0.69 11.20 -1.08
C ALA A 42 0.92 12.33 -0.07
N PHE A 43 2.07 13.03 -0.14
CA PHE A 43 2.45 14.02 0.90
C PHE A 43 2.21 15.47 0.52
N ARG A 44 1.70 15.75 -0.67
CA ARG A 44 1.18 17.08 -1.04
C ARG A 44 -0.32 17.17 -0.83
N ALA A 45 -0.83 18.38 -0.69
CA ALA A 45 -2.28 18.61 -0.54
C ALA A 45 -3.06 18.21 -1.80
N SER A 46 -2.43 18.27 -2.98
CA SER A 46 -3.04 17.90 -4.26
C SER A 46 -3.43 16.42 -4.33
N GLY A 47 -2.67 15.49 -3.74
CA GLY A 47 -2.97 14.07 -3.84
C GLY A 47 -4.30 13.65 -3.19
N PRO A 48 -4.53 13.92 -1.88
CA PRO A 48 -5.83 13.66 -1.26
C PRO A 48 -6.97 14.43 -1.93
N TYR A 49 -6.73 15.65 -2.42
CA TYR A 49 -7.73 16.40 -3.19
C TYR A 49 -8.10 15.66 -4.47
N ILE A 50 -7.12 15.30 -5.30
CA ILE A 50 -7.33 14.53 -6.54
C ILE A 50 -8.12 13.25 -6.24
N ALA A 51 -7.65 12.46 -5.27
CA ALA A 51 -8.28 11.19 -4.93
C ALA A 51 -9.74 11.33 -4.46
N ASN A 52 -10.11 12.46 -3.84
CA ASN A 52 -11.48 12.74 -3.45
C ASN A 52 -12.34 13.20 -4.63
N GLU A 53 -11.78 13.97 -5.56
CA GLU A 53 -12.50 14.48 -6.72
C GLU A 53 -12.74 13.46 -7.83
N LEU A 54 -11.93 12.38 -7.90
CA LEU A 54 -12.03 11.38 -8.96
C LEU A 54 -13.36 10.62 -8.96
N THR A 55 -13.95 10.36 -7.81
CA THR A 55 -15.26 9.70 -7.68
C THR A 55 -15.84 9.86 -6.28
N GLN A 56 -17.14 9.78 -6.16
CA GLN A 56 -17.84 9.68 -4.88
C GLN A 56 -18.05 8.21 -4.45
N ASP A 57 -17.77 7.25 -5.33
CA ASP A 57 -17.88 5.83 -5.04
C ASP A 57 -16.78 5.35 -4.07
N GLN A 58 -16.89 4.10 -3.65
CA GLN A 58 -15.91 3.50 -2.75
C GLN A 58 -14.53 3.44 -3.39
N LYS A 59 -13.52 3.78 -2.62
CA LYS A 59 -12.12 3.84 -3.02
C LYS A 59 -11.26 3.04 -2.08
N ALA A 60 -10.21 2.44 -2.62
CA ALA A 60 -9.18 1.78 -1.83
C ALA A 60 -7.80 2.13 -2.39
N ILE A 61 -6.80 2.10 -1.54
CA ILE A 61 -5.41 2.26 -1.93
C ILE A 61 -4.77 0.87 -2.00
N VAL A 62 -4.08 0.59 -3.09
CA VAL A 62 -3.17 -0.55 -3.18
C VAL A 62 -1.75 -0.05 -2.98
N TYR A 63 -1.18 -0.34 -1.82
CA TYR A 63 0.18 0.03 -1.48
C TYR A 63 1.14 -1.11 -1.80
N LEU A 64 2.13 -0.83 -2.64
CA LEU A 64 3.06 -1.84 -3.14
C LEU A 64 4.36 -1.88 -2.33
N PHE A 65 4.61 -3.01 -1.68
CA PHE A 65 5.90 -3.37 -1.12
C PHE A 65 6.73 -4.06 -2.22
N ASP A 66 7.86 -3.50 -2.58
CA ASP A 66 8.81 -4.17 -3.48
C ASP A 66 9.49 -5.33 -2.72
N SER A 67 9.38 -6.55 -3.23
CA SER A 67 9.84 -7.74 -2.54
C SER A 67 11.34 -7.74 -2.29
N VAL A 68 12.12 -7.33 -3.29
CA VAL A 68 13.60 -7.30 -3.21
C VAL A 68 14.06 -6.26 -2.18
N PHE A 69 13.39 -5.10 -2.13
CA PHE A 69 13.67 -4.09 -1.12
C PHE A 69 13.24 -4.53 0.28
N SER A 70 12.06 -5.14 0.38
CA SER A 70 11.45 -5.55 1.65
C SER A 70 12.05 -6.83 2.24
N PHE A 71 12.92 -7.53 1.53
CA PHE A 71 13.63 -8.69 2.04
C PHE A 71 14.55 -8.36 3.23
N ASN A 72 15.02 -7.13 3.31
CA ASN A 72 15.73 -6.63 4.48
C ASN A 72 14.72 -6.17 5.56
N PRO A 73 14.76 -6.68 6.81
CA PRO A 73 13.78 -6.35 7.85
C PRO A 73 13.73 -4.87 8.20
N LEU A 74 14.85 -4.13 8.15
CA LEU A 74 14.86 -2.67 8.34
C LEU A 74 14.06 -1.95 7.26
N ASN A 75 14.22 -2.38 6.01
CA ASN A 75 13.49 -1.82 4.88
C ASN A 75 12.00 -2.16 4.97
N TYR A 76 11.68 -3.37 5.41
CA TYR A 76 10.31 -3.80 5.62
C TYR A 76 9.61 -2.93 6.67
N VAL A 77 10.22 -2.76 7.85
CA VAL A 77 9.70 -1.89 8.91
C VAL A 77 9.55 -0.45 8.40
N SER A 78 10.53 0.07 7.66
CA SER A 78 10.45 1.41 7.07
C SER A 78 9.27 1.55 6.10
N ASN A 79 9.01 0.53 5.28
CA ASN A 79 7.86 0.48 4.38
C ASN A 79 6.53 0.45 5.14
N MET A 80 6.44 -0.27 6.27
CA MET A 80 5.24 -0.27 7.11
C MET A 80 4.92 1.16 7.61
N PHE A 81 5.93 1.92 8.02
CA PHE A 81 5.74 3.32 8.42
C PHE A 81 5.32 4.22 7.27
N LEU A 82 5.91 4.04 6.09
CA LEU A 82 5.50 4.79 4.90
C LEU A 82 4.05 4.46 4.52
N ALA A 83 3.67 3.19 4.56
CA ALA A 83 2.28 2.77 4.31
C ALA A 83 1.31 3.36 5.34
N SER A 84 1.69 3.36 6.63
CA SER A 84 0.91 4.01 7.69
C SER A 84 0.77 5.52 7.47
N ALA A 85 1.84 6.18 7.01
CA ALA A 85 1.81 7.61 6.69
C ALA A 85 0.88 7.91 5.51
N VAL A 86 0.87 7.05 4.47
CA VAL A 86 -0.07 7.16 3.35
C VAL A 86 -1.51 6.96 3.84
N TYR A 87 -1.77 5.92 4.63
CA TYR A 87 -3.08 5.71 5.23
C TYR A 87 -3.58 6.94 5.98
N ASN A 88 -2.74 7.52 6.83
CA ASN A 88 -3.08 8.72 7.60
C ASN A 88 -3.32 9.98 6.75
N ARG A 89 -2.87 9.99 5.50
CA ARG A 89 -3.09 11.11 4.56
C ARG A 89 -4.42 11.01 3.83
N PHE A 90 -4.85 9.80 3.50
CA PHE A 90 -6.03 9.58 2.67
C PHE A 90 -7.24 9.10 3.46
N PHE A 91 -7.04 8.34 4.53
CA PHE A 91 -8.09 7.66 5.30
C PHE A 91 -9.00 6.76 4.45
N PHE A 92 -8.48 6.22 3.35
CA PHE A 92 -9.15 5.19 2.56
C PHE A 92 -8.71 3.80 3.02
N PRO A 93 -9.55 2.77 2.89
CA PRO A 93 -9.12 1.40 3.05
C PRO A 93 -7.85 1.15 2.24
N GLN A 94 -6.87 0.47 2.83
CA GLN A 94 -5.58 0.25 2.21
C GLN A 94 -5.26 -1.24 2.18
N LEU A 95 -4.95 -1.76 1.01
CA LEU A 95 -4.48 -3.11 0.79
C LEU A 95 -2.98 -3.11 0.55
N HIS A 96 -2.26 -4.00 1.21
CA HIS A 96 -0.82 -4.12 1.07
C HIS A 96 -0.45 -5.29 0.16
N VAL A 97 0.39 -5.04 -0.82
CA VAL A 97 0.79 -6.03 -1.83
C VAL A 97 2.30 -6.20 -1.81
N LEU A 98 2.77 -7.44 -1.73
CA LEU A 98 4.17 -7.78 -1.97
C LEU A 98 4.36 -7.96 -3.48
N SER A 99 4.81 -6.91 -4.14
CA SER A 99 5.00 -6.89 -5.58
C SER A 99 6.32 -7.57 -6.00
N LYS A 100 6.36 -8.10 -7.23
CA LYS A 100 7.55 -8.73 -7.83
C LYS A 100 8.11 -9.89 -7.00
N PHE A 101 7.26 -10.61 -6.28
CA PHE A 101 7.73 -11.67 -5.40
C PHE A 101 8.41 -12.82 -6.16
N ASP A 102 8.17 -12.93 -7.47
CA ASP A 102 8.87 -13.84 -8.39
C ASP A 102 10.37 -13.56 -8.57
N LEU A 103 10.87 -12.42 -8.07
CA LEU A 103 12.30 -12.08 -8.09
C LEU A 103 13.06 -12.65 -6.89
N LEU A 104 12.37 -13.17 -5.90
CA LEU A 104 12.96 -13.82 -4.73
C LEU A 104 12.81 -15.34 -4.82
N PRO A 105 13.70 -16.11 -4.17
CA PRO A 105 13.43 -17.50 -3.86
C PRO A 105 12.09 -17.65 -3.12
N PRO A 106 11.32 -18.73 -3.37
CA PRO A 106 10.01 -18.92 -2.75
C PRO A 106 10.04 -18.81 -1.22
N GLU A 107 11.04 -19.40 -0.57
CA GLU A 107 11.24 -19.38 0.88
C GLU A 107 11.45 -17.97 1.44
N ASP A 108 12.08 -17.08 0.68
CA ASP A 108 12.31 -15.69 1.09
C ASP A 108 11.07 -14.84 0.93
N ALA A 109 10.30 -15.07 -0.15
CA ALA A 109 9.03 -14.42 -0.36
C ALA A 109 7.99 -14.82 0.71
N GLU A 110 7.90 -16.12 1.03
CA GLU A 110 7.05 -16.65 2.08
C GLU A 110 7.40 -16.05 3.45
N ARG A 111 8.69 -15.93 3.77
CA ARG A 111 9.16 -15.30 5.01
C ARG A 111 8.65 -13.87 5.17
N ILE A 112 8.68 -13.05 4.11
CA ILE A 112 8.17 -11.67 4.17
C ILE A 112 6.65 -11.67 4.41
N VAL A 113 5.93 -12.60 3.80
CA VAL A 113 4.48 -12.75 4.05
C VAL A 113 4.22 -13.16 5.49
N GLU A 114 5.01 -14.08 6.05
CA GLU A 114 4.91 -14.48 7.46
C GLU A 114 5.12 -13.29 8.41
N TRP A 115 6.09 -12.39 8.13
CA TRP A 115 6.29 -11.16 8.91
C TRP A 115 5.05 -10.26 8.93
N SER A 116 4.27 -10.29 7.85
CA SER A 116 3.05 -9.48 7.75
C SER A 116 1.88 -10.07 8.54
N ILE A 117 1.91 -11.38 8.79
CA ILE A 117 0.85 -12.10 9.51
C ILE A 117 1.18 -12.16 11.00
N ASP A 118 2.44 -12.43 11.32
CA ASP A 118 2.92 -12.61 12.70
C ASP A 118 4.08 -11.66 13.00
N PRO A 119 3.80 -10.54 13.65
CA PRO A 119 4.84 -9.57 14.03
C PRO A 119 5.90 -10.13 14.99
N GLU A 120 5.62 -11.18 15.76
CA GLU A 120 6.62 -11.79 16.65
C GLU A 120 7.74 -12.46 15.84
N ILE A 121 7.41 -13.02 14.67
CA ILE A 121 8.41 -13.56 13.73
C ILE A 121 9.30 -12.44 13.20
N LEU A 122 8.74 -11.29 12.84
CA LEU A 122 9.52 -10.12 12.41
C LEU A 122 10.43 -9.61 13.51
N GLU A 123 9.95 -9.53 14.75
CA GLU A 123 10.76 -9.11 15.90
C GLU A 123 11.93 -10.07 16.14
N ALA A 124 11.71 -11.38 16.09
CA ALA A 124 12.76 -12.36 16.23
C ALA A 124 13.86 -12.21 15.14
N VAL A 125 13.46 -11.95 13.89
CA VAL A 125 14.41 -11.69 12.80
C VAL A 125 15.18 -10.38 13.01
N ILE A 126 14.51 -9.34 13.51
CA ILE A 126 15.16 -8.08 13.86
C ILE A 126 16.21 -8.28 14.95
N GLU A 127 15.90 -9.07 15.98
CA GLU A 127 16.83 -9.37 17.09
C GLU A 127 18.02 -10.24 16.62
N GLU A 128 17.80 -11.13 15.66
CA GLU A 128 18.88 -11.99 15.10
C GLU A 128 19.81 -11.23 14.15
N GLN A 129 19.25 -10.32 13.32
CA GLN A 129 20.01 -9.70 12.23
C GLN A 129 20.53 -8.30 12.53
N LEU A 130 20.05 -7.65 13.58
CA LEU A 130 20.39 -6.27 13.90
C LEU A 130 20.97 -6.17 15.31
N ASP A 131 21.85 -5.19 15.48
CA ASP A 131 22.52 -4.92 16.74
C ASP A 131 22.22 -3.51 17.28
N GLY A 132 22.34 -3.37 18.60
CA GLY A 132 22.37 -2.09 19.30
C GLY A 132 21.15 -1.22 19.05
N THR A 133 21.37 0.05 18.76
CA THR A 133 20.30 1.03 18.58
C THR A 133 19.38 0.73 17.40
N ARG A 134 19.89 0.12 16.33
CA ARG A 134 19.07 -0.23 15.16
C ARG A 134 18.05 -1.31 15.50
N MET A 135 18.48 -2.33 16.23
CA MET A 135 17.58 -3.39 16.71
C MET A 135 16.47 -2.80 17.58
N LEU A 136 16.85 -2.03 18.62
CA LEU A 136 15.89 -1.44 19.54
C LEU A 136 14.87 -0.54 18.82
N LEU A 137 15.36 0.37 17.97
CA LEU A 137 14.48 1.25 17.22
C LEU A 137 13.50 0.48 16.32
N SER A 138 13.99 -0.52 15.57
CA SER A 138 13.14 -1.30 14.67
C SER A 138 12.06 -2.06 15.42
N ARG A 139 12.40 -2.66 16.55
CA ARG A 139 11.45 -3.35 17.42
C ARG A 139 10.39 -2.38 17.99
N ASP A 140 10.83 -1.24 18.51
CA ASP A 140 9.90 -0.23 19.01
C ASP A 140 8.95 0.26 17.91
N MET A 141 9.45 0.40 16.69
CA MET A 141 8.64 0.74 15.52
C MET A 141 7.58 -0.34 15.22
N VAL A 142 7.92 -1.63 15.25
CA VAL A 142 6.96 -2.73 15.07
C VAL A 142 5.88 -2.66 16.13
N HIS A 143 6.23 -2.49 17.39
CA HIS A 143 5.26 -2.35 18.49
C HIS A 143 4.31 -1.15 18.31
N VAL A 144 4.81 0.00 17.85
CA VAL A 144 3.95 1.17 17.57
C VAL A 144 2.94 0.84 16.48
N ILE A 145 3.35 0.17 15.40
CA ILE A 145 2.44 -0.23 14.32
C ILE A 145 1.37 -1.20 14.82
N GLN A 146 1.74 -2.19 15.63
CA GLN A 146 0.79 -3.10 16.26
C GLN A 146 -0.25 -2.36 17.12
N GLN A 147 0.19 -1.37 17.90
CA GLN A 147 -0.70 -0.54 18.72
C GLN A 147 -1.69 0.31 17.91
N LEU A 148 -1.33 0.67 16.68
CA LEU A 148 -2.23 1.38 15.77
C LEU A 148 -3.36 0.49 15.24
N GLY A 149 -3.28 -0.83 15.41
CA GLY A 149 -4.28 -1.78 14.93
C GLY A 149 -4.43 -1.81 13.42
N LEU A 150 -3.42 -1.40 12.68
CA LEU A 150 -3.41 -1.46 11.23
C LEU A 150 -3.09 -2.88 10.77
N ASP A 151 -3.88 -3.38 9.82
CA ASP A 151 -3.63 -4.67 9.18
C ASP A 151 -2.58 -4.48 8.07
N PHE A 152 -1.45 -5.17 8.22
CA PHE A 152 -0.36 -5.15 7.25
C PHE A 152 -0.21 -6.46 6.48
N GLN A 153 -1.22 -7.34 6.52
CA GLN A 153 -1.17 -8.59 5.78
C GLN A 153 -0.90 -8.33 4.29
N LEU A 154 0.17 -8.96 3.79
CA LEU A 154 0.60 -8.79 2.41
C LEU A 154 -0.07 -9.81 1.48
N VAL A 155 -0.52 -9.36 0.33
CA VAL A 155 -0.92 -10.21 -0.79
C VAL A 155 0.28 -10.29 -1.75
N PRO A 156 0.94 -11.47 -1.89
CA PRO A 156 2.05 -11.62 -2.83
C PRO A 156 1.53 -11.63 -4.27
N VAL A 157 2.10 -10.75 -5.12
CA VAL A 157 1.68 -10.60 -6.52
C VAL A 157 2.88 -10.49 -7.45
N SER A 158 2.80 -11.18 -8.58
CA SER A 158 3.71 -11.01 -9.71
C SER A 158 2.94 -10.67 -10.98
N ALA A 159 3.12 -9.47 -11.50
CA ALA A 159 2.59 -9.07 -12.80
C ALA A 159 3.23 -9.84 -13.96
N ARG A 160 4.44 -10.39 -13.76
CA ARG A 160 5.16 -11.15 -14.77
C ARG A 160 4.61 -12.57 -14.95
N THR A 161 4.26 -13.22 -13.84
CA THR A 161 3.76 -14.61 -13.84
C THR A 161 2.25 -14.71 -13.68
N ASN A 162 1.57 -13.60 -13.42
CA ASN A 162 0.16 -13.49 -13.06
C ASN A 162 -0.23 -14.21 -11.75
N GLN A 163 0.75 -14.64 -10.94
CA GLN A 163 0.48 -15.23 -9.64
C GLN A 163 -0.02 -14.17 -8.66
N GLY A 164 -0.97 -14.52 -7.81
CA GLY A 164 -1.55 -13.66 -6.79
C GLY A 164 -2.57 -12.64 -7.30
N ILE A 165 -2.83 -12.55 -8.62
CA ILE A 165 -3.79 -11.59 -9.19
C ILE A 165 -5.24 -11.92 -8.77
N ILE A 166 -5.60 -13.20 -8.69
CA ILE A 166 -6.94 -13.63 -8.24
C ILE A 166 -7.15 -13.29 -6.76
N GLU A 167 -6.15 -13.53 -5.94
CA GLU A 167 -6.14 -13.21 -4.52
C GLU A 167 -6.23 -11.71 -4.29
N LEU A 168 -5.49 -10.93 -5.07
CA LEU A 168 -5.56 -9.47 -5.06
C LEU A 168 -6.97 -8.98 -5.43
N ASN A 169 -7.55 -9.49 -6.52
CA ASN A 169 -8.91 -9.13 -6.93
C ASN A 169 -9.92 -9.44 -5.83
N SER A 170 -9.86 -10.65 -5.26
CA SER A 170 -10.76 -11.06 -4.19
C SER A 170 -10.61 -10.21 -2.91
N ALA A 171 -9.39 -9.75 -2.62
CA ALA A 171 -9.14 -8.84 -1.51
C ALA A 171 -9.73 -7.44 -1.77
N LEU A 172 -9.57 -6.92 -3.00
CA LEU A 172 -10.15 -5.64 -3.42
C LEU A 172 -11.69 -5.69 -3.40
N GLU A 173 -12.31 -6.76 -3.91
CA GLU A 173 -13.75 -6.93 -3.87
C GLU A 173 -14.29 -6.90 -2.42
N ARG A 174 -13.61 -7.58 -1.49
CA ARG A 174 -14.00 -7.53 -0.06
C ARG A 174 -13.94 -6.13 0.52
N ILE A 175 -12.94 -5.34 0.16
CA ILE A 175 -12.78 -3.98 0.65
C ILE A 175 -13.80 -3.04 0.01
N LEU A 176 -14.03 -3.15 -1.29
CA LEU A 176 -14.88 -2.23 -2.04
C LEU A 176 -16.38 -2.58 -1.96
N VAL A 177 -16.73 -3.84 -1.73
CA VAL A 177 -18.13 -4.31 -1.69
C VAL A 177 -18.57 -4.74 -0.28
N GLY A 178 -17.62 -5.09 0.57
CA GLY A 178 -17.86 -5.74 1.86
C GLY A 178 -18.48 -4.88 2.95
N GLY A 179 -18.64 -3.57 2.76
CA GLY A 179 -19.26 -2.69 3.74
C GLY A 179 -20.79 -2.76 3.80
N GLU A 180 -21.47 -3.24 2.75
CA GLU A 180 -22.93 -3.19 2.67
C GLU A 180 -23.66 -4.54 2.53
N LYS A 181 -22.96 -5.64 2.32
CA LYS A 181 -23.60 -6.96 2.06
C LYS A 181 -23.73 -7.90 3.27
N PHE A 182 -23.28 -7.49 4.45
CA PHE A 182 -23.45 -8.31 5.67
C PHE A 182 -24.59 -7.84 6.60
N THR A 183 -25.50 -7.01 6.12
CA THR A 183 -26.76 -6.70 6.81
C THR A 183 -27.94 -7.29 6.03
N MET A 184 -28.04 -8.60 6.01
CA MET A 184 -29.32 -9.34 5.89
C MET A 184 -29.27 -10.52 6.80
#